data_b3c134a50ff66a0859ad1716bebf53cc
#
_entry.id   b3c134a50ff66a0859ad1716bebf53cc
#
_cell.length_a   1.000
_cell.length_b   1.000
_cell.length_c   1.000
_cell.angle_alpha   90.00
_cell.angle_beta   90.00
_cell.angle_gamma   90.00
#
_symmetry.space_group_name_H-M   'P 1'
#
loop_
_entity.id
_entity.type
_entity.pdbx_description
1 polymer ?
#
loop_
_entity_poly.entity_id
_entity_poly.type
_entity_poly.pdbx_seq_one_letter_code
_entity_poly.pdbx_strand_id
1 'polypeptide(L)'
;VSCHGRNQYVLDFSRKEVVDCIYDMMYKILSESKISYIKWDMNRSITECYSVALPADRQGEVFHRYILGVYDLYDRLTTAFPQILFESCASGGGRFDPGMLYYAPQGWISDDTDAAERVRIQYGTSMCYPISSMGSHVSVVPNHQLNRITSLHTRANVAYFGTFGYELDLNKLTDEEIAEVKAQIIFMKEYRELIQFGNRSEERRVGK
;
A
#
# COMPACT_ATOMS: atom_id res chain seq x y z
N VAL A 1 2.44 12.91 -28.12
CA VAL A 1 2.81 11.49 -28.22
C VAL A 1 2.54 10.87 -26.85
N SER A 2 1.57 9.97 -26.81
CA SER A 2 1.24 9.28 -25.56
C SER A 2 2.35 8.28 -25.19
N CYS A 3 2.82 8.32 -23.96
CA CYS A 3 3.81 7.38 -23.43
C CYS A 3 3.09 6.16 -22.85
N HIS A 4 3.42 4.97 -23.32
CA HIS A 4 2.94 3.73 -22.75
C HIS A 4 3.87 3.27 -21.64
N GLY A 5 3.42 3.33 -20.38
CA GLY A 5 4.08 2.67 -19.28
C GLY A 5 3.36 1.36 -18.95
N ARG A 6 4.08 0.23 -18.88
CA ARG A 6 3.51 -1.10 -18.58
C ARG A 6 2.33 -1.49 -19.52
N ASN A 7 2.33 -1.03 -20.76
CA ASN A 7 1.22 -1.19 -21.72
C ASN A 7 -0.12 -0.63 -21.21
N GLN A 8 -0.09 0.41 -20.41
CA GLN A 8 -1.26 1.04 -19.80
C GLN A 8 -1.28 2.53 -20.09
N TYR A 9 -2.49 3.11 -20.13
CA TYR A 9 -2.73 4.53 -20.08
C TYR A 9 -3.26 4.93 -18.72
N VAL A 10 -3.07 6.19 -18.35
CA VAL A 10 -3.73 6.79 -17.19
C VAL A 10 -5.10 7.29 -17.60
N LEU A 11 -6.13 6.92 -16.87
CA LEU A 11 -7.45 7.50 -17.02
C LEU A 11 -7.44 8.94 -16.50
N ASP A 12 -8.15 9.82 -17.18
CA ASP A 12 -8.24 11.22 -16.79
C ASP A 12 -9.28 11.41 -15.67
N PHE A 13 -8.87 11.21 -14.43
CA PHE A 13 -9.72 11.39 -13.25
C PHE A 13 -10.08 12.86 -12.95
N SER A 14 -9.52 13.84 -13.70
CA SER A 14 -10.02 15.22 -13.63
C SER A 14 -11.42 15.36 -14.23
N ARG A 15 -11.91 14.33 -14.93
CA ARG A 15 -13.20 14.29 -15.61
C ARG A 15 -14.20 13.50 -14.79
N LYS A 16 -15.31 14.16 -14.44
CA LYS A 16 -16.35 13.54 -13.62
C LYS A 16 -16.95 12.28 -14.25
N GLU A 17 -17.16 12.28 -15.57
CA GLU A 17 -17.72 11.12 -16.29
C GLU A 17 -16.80 9.88 -16.24
N VAL A 18 -15.47 10.07 -16.10
CA VAL A 18 -14.51 8.97 -15.92
C VAL A 18 -14.67 8.41 -14.51
N VAL A 19 -14.73 9.28 -13.50
CA VAL A 19 -14.96 8.89 -12.10
C VAL A 19 -16.28 8.14 -11.95
N ASP A 20 -17.38 8.65 -12.54
CA ASP A 20 -18.70 8.03 -12.50
C ASP A 20 -18.67 6.64 -13.15
N CYS A 21 -18.07 6.51 -14.32
CA CYS A 21 -17.96 5.22 -15.01
C CYS A 21 -17.21 4.16 -14.19
N ILE A 22 -16.08 4.53 -13.58
CA ILE A 22 -15.32 3.61 -12.73
C ILE A 22 -16.08 3.28 -11.46
N TYR A 23 -16.75 4.27 -10.84
CA TYR A 23 -17.60 4.03 -9.69
C TYR A 23 -18.69 3.01 -9.99
N ASP A 24 -19.44 3.18 -11.08
CA ASP A 24 -20.55 2.30 -11.43
C ASP A 24 -20.08 0.86 -11.67
N MET A 25 -18.93 0.69 -12.37
CA MET A 25 -18.35 -0.63 -12.58
C MET A 25 -17.91 -1.29 -11.27
N MET A 26 -17.24 -0.56 -10.39
CA MET A 26 -16.79 -1.08 -9.10
C MET A 26 -17.98 -1.35 -8.18
N TYR A 27 -18.94 -0.44 -8.12
CA TYR A 27 -20.16 -0.61 -7.31
C TYR A 27 -20.87 -1.91 -7.68
N LYS A 28 -21.04 -2.20 -8.97
CA LYS A 28 -21.65 -3.44 -9.44
C LYS A 28 -20.88 -4.66 -8.96
N ILE A 29 -19.55 -4.70 -9.16
CA ILE A 29 -18.69 -5.83 -8.75
C ILE A 29 -18.79 -6.04 -7.23
N LEU A 30 -18.67 -4.97 -6.45
CA LEU A 30 -18.64 -5.04 -4.98
C LEU A 30 -20.00 -5.42 -4.39
N SER A 31 -21.10 -5.00 -5.03
CA SER A 31 -22.45 -5.37 -4.61
C SER A 31 -22.76 -6.85 -4.84
N GLU A 32 -22.16 -7.45 -5.86
CA GLU A 32 -22.39 -8.85 -6.25
C GLU A 32 -21.36 -9.81 -5.62
N SER A 33 -20.33 -9.30 -4.93
CA SER A 33 -19.21 -10.08 -4.43
C SER A 33 -19.06 -10.01 -2.91
N LYS A 34 -18.55 -11.08 -2.30
CA LYS A 34 -18.22 -11.11 -0.87
C LYS A 34 -16.77 -10.65 -0.64
N ILE A 35 -16.48 -9.40 -1.01
CA ILE A 35 -15.16 -8.78 -0.85
C ILE A 35 -15.15 -7.97 0.45
N SER A 36 -14.13 -8.15 1.28
CA SER A 36 -13.91 -7.40 2.53
C SER A 36 -12.62 -6.58 2.53
N TYR A 37 -11.77 -6.76 1.53
CA TYR A 37 -10.49 -6.09 1.42
C TYR A 37 -10.13 -5.83 -0.04
N ILE A 38 -9.65 -4.62 -0.33
CA ILE A 38 -9.19 -4.21 -1.66
C ILE A 38 -7.81 -3.56 -1.52
N LYS A 39 -6.81 -4.13 -2.19
CA LYS A 39 -5.56 -3.43 -2.46
C LYS A 39 -5.68 -2.76 -3.82
N TRP A 40 -5.73 -1.44 -3.80
CA TRP A 40 -5.88 -0.64 -5.02
C TRP A 40 -4.53 -0.16 -5.51
N ASP A 41 -4.07 -0.77 -6.58
CA ASP A 41 -2.77 -0.48 -7.16
C ASP A 41 -2.88 0.46 -8.37
N MET A 42 -2.11 1.54 -8.36
CA MET A 42 -2.05 2.56 -9.41
C MET A 42 -0.61 2.74 -9.88
N ASN A 43 -0.07 1.77 -10.60
CA ASN A 43 1.35 1.65 -10.93
C ASN A 43 1.82 2.51 -12.09
N ARG A 44 0.94 3.28 -12.71
CA ARG A 44 1.27 4.10 -13.87
C ARG A 44 1.53 5.55 -13.45
N SER A 45 2.73 6.03 -13.67
CA SER A 45 3.07 7.44 -13.51
C SER A 45 2.32 8.31 -14.52
N ILE A 46 1.86 9.49 -14.10
CA ILE A 46 1.25 10.48 -14.98
C ILE A 46 2.40 11.27 -15.63
N THR A 47 2.76 10.89 -16.85
CA THR A 47 3.86 11.53 -17.59
C THR A 47 3.37 12.64 -18.51
N GLU A 48 2.15 12.54 -19.03
CA GLU A 48 1.49 13.57 -19.82
C GLU A 48 0.41 14.25 -18.96
N CYS A 49 0.76 15.39 -18.40
CA CYS A 49 -0.15 16.17 -17.56
C CYS A 49 -1.05 17.06 -18.45
N TYR A 50 -2.05 16.45 -19.08
CA TYR A 50 -2.98 17.15 -19.97
C TYR A 50 -4.38 16.53 -19.88
N SER A 51 -5.41 17.38 -19.87
CA SER A 51 -6.81 16.97 -19.96
C SER A 51 -7.51 17.70 -21.10
N VAL A 52 -8.17 16.94 -21.98
CA VAL A 52 -9.00 17.52 -23.05
C VAL A 52 -10.22 18.27 -22.53
N ALA A 53 -10.60 18.06 -21.28
CA ALA A 53 -11.73 18.73 -20.64
C ALA A 53 -11.37 20.13 -20.10
N LEU A 54 -10.07 20.49 -20.04
CA LEU A 54 -9.64 21.76 -19.52
C LEU A 54 -9.13 22.67 -20.67
N PRO A 55 -9.43 23.98 -20.60
CA PRO A 55 -8.86 24.94 -21.54
C PRO A 55 -7.34 25.10 -21.32
N ALA A 56 -6.65 25.68 -22.29
CA ALA A 56 -5.20 25.75 -22.32
C ALA A 56 -4.59 26.48 -21.11
N ASP A 57 -5.25 27.52 -20.62
CA ASP A 57 -4.85 28.33 -19.46
C ASP A 57 -5.04 27.61 -18.11
N ARG A 58 -5.77 26.50 -18.08
CA ARG A 58 -6.03 25.70 -16.86
C ARG A 58 -5.36 24.34 -16.84
N GLN A 59 -4.52 24.03 -17.81
CA GLN A 59 -3.81 22.74 -17.86
C GLN A 59 -2.90 22.51 -16.63
N GLY A 60 -2.41 23.56 -15.99
CA GLY A 60 -1.66 23.46 -14.73
C GLY A 60 -2.44 22.88 -13.55
N GLU A 61 -3.78 22.79 -13.65
CA GLU A 61 -4.63 22.23 -12.59
C GLU A 61 -4.81 20.70 -12.70
N VAL A 62 -4.32 20.06 -13.77
CA VAL A 62 -4.64 18.65 -14.07
C VAL A 62 -4.26 17.72 -12.93
N PHE A 63 -3.07 17.83 -12.35
CA PHE A 63 -2.66 16.97 -11.23
C PHE A 63 -3.56 17.13 -10.01
N HIS A 64 -3.89 18.38 -9.66
CA HIS A 64 -4.77 18.64 -8.53
C HIS A 64 -6.17 18.07 -8.76
N ARG A 65 -6.74 18.33 -9.94
CA ARG A 65 -8.08 17.82 -10.30
C ARG A 65 -8.11 16.30 -10.40
N TYR A 66 -7.03 15.70 -10.90
CA TYR A 66 -6.89 14.25 -10.92
C TYR A 66 -7.00 13.65 -9.51
N ILE A 67 -6.26 14.19 -8.55
CA ILE A 67 -6.31 13.70 -7.16
C ILE A 67 -7.68 13.94 -6.53
N LEU A 68 -8.34 15.08 -6.78
CA LEU A 68 -9.71 15.30 -6.31
C LEU A 68 -10.69 14.29 -6.89
N GLY A 69 -10.53 13.89 -8.16
CA GLY A 69 -11.34 12.83 -8.75
C GLY A 69 -11.07 11.45 -8.15
N VAL A 70 -9.81 11.15 -7.81
CA VAL A 70 -9.45 9.91 -7.08
C VAL A 70 -10.10 9.91 -5.70
N TYR A 71 -10.05 11.03 -4.96
CA TYR A 71 -10.68 11.15 -3.66
C TYR A 71 -12.21 11.04 -3.73
N ASP A 72 -12.87 11.66 -4.72
CA ASP A 72 -14.31 11.50 -4.95
C ASP A 72 -14.69 10.02 -5.14
N LEU A 73 -13.92 9.29 -5.94
CA LEU A 73 -14.14 7.87 -6.16
C LEU A 73 -13.99 7.05 -4.86
N TYR A 74 -12.93 7.29 -4.08
CA TYR A 74 -12.72 6.63 -2.79
C TYR A 74 -13.83 6.97 -1.81
N ASP A 75 -14.20 8.24 -1.67
CA ASP A 75 -15.24 8.70 -0.77
C ASP A 75 -16.58 8.00 -1.03
N ARG A 76 -16.96 7.94 -2.30
CA ARG A 76 -18.19 7.26 -2.73
C ARG A 76 -18.15 5.75 -2.46
N LEU A 77 -17.02 5.09 -2.74
CA LEU A 77 -16.88 3.65 -2.53
C LEU A 77 -16.82 3.29 -1.04
N THR A 78 -16.06 4.03 -0.23
CA THR A 78 -15.97 3.79 1.22
C THR A 78 -17.28 4.11 1.92
N THR A 79 -18.05 5.09 1.43
CA THR A 79 -19.40 5.39 1.93
C THR A 79 -20.39 4.27 1.57
N ALA A 80 -20.35 3.78 0.33
CA ALA A 80 -21.24 2.72 -0.12
C ALA A 80 -20.92 1.35 0.49
N PHE A 81 -19.65 1.09 0.79
CA PHE A 81 -19.15 -0.19 1.31
C PHE A 81 -18.26 0.00 2.55
N PRO A 82 -18.80 0.51 3.68
CA PRO A 82 -18.01 0.80 4.87
C PRO A 82 -17.37 -0.43 5.53
N GLN A 83 -17.81 -1.63 5.16
CA GLN A 83 -17.24 -2.89 5.64
C GLN A 83 -16.01 -3.34 4.86
N ILE A 84 -15.66 -2.68 3.73
CA ILE A 84 -14.51 -3.04 2.90
C ILE A 84 -13.31 -2.18 3.33
N LEU A 85 -12.22 -2.83 3.70
CA LEU A 85 -10.96 -2.16 3.98
C LEU A 85 -10.21 -1.92 2.67
N PHE A 86 -9.80 -0.67 2.45
CA PHE A 86 -8.97 -0.29 1.31
C PHE A 86 -7.50 -0.13 1.73
N GLU A 87 -6.60 -0.70 0.93
CA GLU A 87 -5.17 -0.44 0.96
C GLU A 87 -4.77 0.29 -0.32
N SER A 88 -4.03 1.39 -0.20
CA SER A 88 -3.47 2.10 -1.35
C SER A 88 -2.11 1.53 -1.74
N CYS A 89 -1.85 1.47 -3.04
CA CYS A 89 -0.55 1.18 -3.61
C CYS A 89 -0.33 2.01 -4.89
N ALA A 90 0.88 2.45 -5.11
CA ALA A 90 1.24 3.16 -6.34
C ALA A 90 2.73 2.94 -6.64
N SER A 91 3.09 1.73 -7.08
CA SER A 91 4.48 1.26 -7.15
C SER A 91 5.17 1.46 -5.79
N GLY A 92 4.60 0.92 -4.74
CA GLY A 92 4.93 1.26 -3.37
C GLY A 92 4.31 2.58 -2.91
N GLY A 93 5.11 3.43 -2.27
CA GLY A 93 4.65 4.65 -1.60
C GLY A 93 4.43 5.88 -2.49
N GLY A 94 4.29 5.74 -3.80
CA GLY A 94 4.17 6.89 -4.71
C GLY A 94 2.97 7.81 -4.46
N ARG A 95 1.94 7.33 -3.73
CA ARG A 95 0.77 8.10 -3.29
C ARG A 95 0.47 7.87 -1.81
N PHE A 96 1.50 7.64 -1.02
CA PHE A 96 1.37 7.45 0.43
C PHE A 96 1.44 8.83 1.11
N ASP A 97 0.28 9.38 1.42
CA ASP A 97 0.11 10.71 2.02
C ASP A 97 -1.12 10.73 2.95
N PRO A 98 -1.27 11.76 3.81
CA PRO A 98 -2.39 11.85 4.75
C PRO A 98 -3.77 11.90 4.09
N GLY A 99 -3.88 12.49 2.90
CA GLY A 99 -5.14 12.55 2.17
C GLY A 99 -5.56 11.16 1.68
N MET A 100 -4.62 10.36 1.18
CA MET A 100 -4.90 8.99 0.79
C MET A 100 -5.22 8.12 2.01
N LEU A 101 -4.52 8.30 3.13
CA LEU A 101 -4.77 7.55 4.37
C LEU A 101 -6.14 7.82 4.98
N TYR A 102 -6.79 8.94 4.66
CA TYR A 102 -8.17 9.22 5.08
C TYR A 102 -9.16 8.19 4.53
N TYR A 103 -8.96 7.76 3.28
CA TYR A 103 -9.82 6.79 2.61
C TYR A 103 -9.30 5.35 2.67
N ALA A 104 -7.99 5.18 2.57
CA ALA A 104 -7.29 3.90 2.62
C ALA A 104 -6.31 3.93 3.80
N PRO A 105 -6.75 3.49 5.00
CA PRO A 105 -5.97 3.64 6.24
C PRO A 105 -4.70 2.80 6.27
N GLN A 106 -4.48 1.98 5.26
CA GLN A 106 -3.27 1.20 5.04
C GLN A 106 -2.71 1.48 3.65
N GLY A 107 -1.39 1.59 3.52
CA GLY A 107 -0.70 1.74 2.25
C GLY A 107 0.53 0.84 2.11
N TRP A 108 0.82 0.43 0.89
CA TRP A 108 2.08 -0.22 0.55
C TRP A 108 3.15 0.86 0.37
N ILE A 109 4.16 0.88 1.24
CA ILE A 109 5.11 1.99 1.34
C ILE A 109 6.31 1.86 0.41
N SER A 110 6.63 0.64 -0.05
CA SER A 110 7.71 0.38 -1.00
C SER A 110 7.59 -0.99 -1.62
N ASP A 111 7.90 -1.11 -2.91
CA ASP A 111 8.01 -2.39 -3.62
C ASP A 111 9.33 -3.12 -3.29
N ASP A 112 10.26 -2.48 -2.60
CA ASP A 112 11.43 -3.18 -2.08
C ASP A 112 11.03 -4.03 -0.88
N THR A 113 11.02 -5.35 -1.09
CA THR A 113 10.61 -6.35 -0.10
C THR A 113 11.78 -7.00 0.61
N ASP A 114 13.02 -6.57 0.34
CA ASP A 114 14.19 -7.07 1.05
C ASP A 114 14.16 -6.68 2.54
N ALA A 115 14.27 -7.65 3.43
CA ALA A 115 14.12 -7.40 4.86
C ALA A 115 15.16 -6.42 5.43
N ALA A 116 16.38 -6.40 4.92
CA ALA A 116 17.41 -5.47 5.40
C ALA A 116 17.13 -4.03 4.95
N GLU A 117 16.66 -3.86 3.72
CA GLU A 117 16.23 -2.53 3.22
C GLU A 117 14.95 -2.07 3.92
N ARG A 118 14.01 -2.97 4.19
CA ARG A 118 12.76 -2.67 4.91
C ARG A 118 12.99 -2.11 6.31
N VAL A 119 14.07 -2.47 6.99
CA VAL A 119 14.43 -1.83 8.29
C VAL A 119 14.52 -0.31 8.13
N ARG A 120 15.19 0.18 7.08
CA ARG A 120 15.34 1.62 6.82
C ARG A 120 14.05 2.25 6.32
N ILE A 121 13.35 1.58 5.41
CA ILE A 121 12.11 2.05 4.81
C ILE A 121 11.04 2.22 5.88
N GLN A 122 10.80 1.19 6.69
CA GLN A 122 9.78 1.21 7.76
C GLN A 122 10.15 2.18 8.87
N TYR A 123 11.43 2.22 9.27
CA TYR A 123 11.91 3.20 10.25
C TYR A 123 11.68 4.64 9.76
N GLY A 124 12.13 4.97 8.54
CA GLY A 124 11.95 6.30 7.98
C GLY A 124 10.49 6.70 7.87
N THR A 125 9.63 5.81 7.40
CA THR A 125 8.19 6.05 7.28
C THR A 125 7.54 6.26 8.66
N SER A 126 7.94 5.49 9.67
CA SER A 126 7.41 5.59 11.03
C SER A 126 7.74 6.90 11.76
N MET A 127 8.65 7.71 11.21
CA MET A 127 8.93 9.05 11.75
C MET A 127 7.80 10.06 11.43
N CYS A 128 7.00 9.78 10.41
CA CYS A 128 5.94 10.66 9.94
C CYS A 128 4.54 10.03 10.02
N TYR A 129 4.45 8.69 9.97
CA TYR A 129 3.19 7.96 9.86
C TYR A 129 3.10 6.83 10.90
N PRO A 130 1.90 6.51 11.40
CA PRO A 130 1.72 5.42 12.35
C PRO A 130 2.06 4.07 11.71
N ILE A 131 2.64 3.17 12.50
CA ILE A 131 3.02 1.82 12.08
C ILE A 131 1.81 1.05 11.52
N SER A 132 0.63 1.26 12.10
CA SER A 132 -0.63 0.64 11.66
C SER A 132 -1.06 0.99 10.23
N SER A 133 -0.49 2.04 9.64
CA SER A 133 -0.79 2.46 8.27
C SER A 133 0.15 1.85 7.21
N MET A 134 1.20 1.15 7.63
CA MET A 134 2.24 0.65 6.73
C MET A 134 2.08 -0.84 6.46
N GLY A 135 1.91 -1.25 5.19
CA GLY A 135 1.98 -2.65 4.79
C GLY A 135 3.38 -3.22 5.01
N SER A 136 3.47 -4.39 5.65
CA SER A 136 4.73 -5.07 5.94
C SER A 136 4.58 -6.58 5.81
N HIS A 137 5.36 -7.18 4.89
CA HIS A 137 5.22 -8.58 4.56
C HIS A 137 6.50 -9.38 4.74
N VAL A 138 6.35 -10.64 5.16
CA VAL A 138 7.38 -11.67 5.05
C VAL A 138 7.40 -12.12 3.60
N SER A 139 8.39 -11.68 2.84
CA SER A 139 8.48 -11.93 1.39
C SER A 139 9.33 -13.14 1.06
N VAL A 140 9.21 -13.62 -0.19
CA VAL A 140 9.98 -14.75 -0.71
C VAL A 140 11.48 -14.44 -0.75
N VAL A 141 12.30 -15.48 -0.62
CA VAL A 141 13.75 -15.43 -0.87
C VAL A 141 14.14 -16.49 -1.90
N PRO A 142 15.19 -16.25 -2.74
CA PRO A 142 15.96 -14.99 -2.84
C PRO A 142 15.08 -13.78 -3.19
N ASN A 143 15.40 -12.62 -2.63
CA ASN A 143 14.68 -11.39 -2.96
C ASN A 143 14.80 -11.07 -4.45
N HIS A 144 13.69 -10.75 -5.09
CA HIS A 144 13.64 -10.57 -6.55
C HIS A 144 14.37 -9.32 -7.07
N GLN A 145 14.65 -8.35 -6.21
CA GLN A 145 15.36 -7.11 -6.58
C GLN A 145 16.85 -7.20 -6.27
N LEU A 146 17.20 -7.65 -5.06
CA LEU A 146 18.58 -7.66 -4.55
C LEU A 146 19.23 -9.05 -4.52
N ASN A 147 18.47 -10.09 -4.85
CA ASN A 147 18.91 -11.48 -4.82
C ASN A 147 19.48 -11.93 -3.45
N ARG A 148 19.11 -11.21 -2.38
CA ARG A 148 19.53 -11.51 -1.01
C ARG A 148 18.68 -12.62 -0.41
N ILE A 149 19.33 -13.48 0.37
CA ILE A 149 18.69 -14.52 1.17
C ILE A 149 18.79 -14.11 2.64
N THR A 150 17.65 -13.98 3.30
CA THR A 150 17.55 -13.72 4.74
C THR A 150 16.72 -14.82 5.39
N SER A 151 17.00 -15.14 6.65
CA SER A 151 16.23 -16.16 7.38
C SER A 151 14.75 -15.76 7.50
N LEU A 152 13.88 -16.75 7.61
CA LEU A 152 12.46 -16.54 7.85
C LEU A 152 12.24 -15.72 9.13
N HIS A 153 13.01 -16.03 10.18
CA HIS A 153 13.00 -15.29 11.44
C HIS A 153 13.33 -13.79 11.26
N THR A 154 14.39 -13.45 10.51
CA THR A 154 14.76 -12.05 10.25
C THR A 154 13.67 -11.32 9.48
N ARG A 155 13.09 -11.96 8.46
CA ARG A 155 12.00 -11.38 7.66
C ARG A 155 10.78 -11.07 8.52
N ALA A 156 10.40 -11.99 9.43
CA ALA A 156 9.28 -11.79 10.32
C ALA A 156 9.53 -10.68 11.35
N ASN A 157 10.73 -10.62 11.96
CA ASN A 157 11.08 -9.58 12.93
C ASN A 157 10.95 -8.17 12.33
N VAL A 158 11.29 -7.99 11.07
CA VAL A 158 11.08 -6.72 10.35
C VAL A 158 9.60 -6.51 10.04
N ALA A 159 8.91 -7.54 9.59
CA ALA A 159 7.50 -7.45 9.19
C ALA A 159 6.56 -7.18 10.36
N TYR A 160 6.90 -7.51 11.60
CA TYR A 160 6.06 -7.20 12.76
C TYR A 160 5.79 -5.71 12.93
N PHE A 161 6.68 -4.84 12.48
CA PHE A 161 6.52 -3.38 12.58
C PHE A 161 5.77 -2.79 11.37
N GLY A 162 4.52 -3.20 11.24
CA GLY A 162 3.58 -2.78 10.20
C GLY A 162 2.30 -3.60 10.26
N THR A 163 1.47 -3.51 9.22
CA THR A 163 0.35 -4.44 9.01
C THR A 163 0.92 -5.74 8.45
N PHE A 164 1.10 -6.69 9.35
CA PHE A 164 1.83 -7.93 9.13
C PHE A 164 1.12 -8.87 8.15
N GLY A 165 1.87 -9.43 7.21
CA GLY A 165 1.39 -10.44 6.27
C GLY A 165 2.50 -11.27 5.65
N TYR A 166 2.12 -12.22 4.80
CA TYR A 166 3.03 -13.08 4.04
C TYR A 166 2.83 -12.84 2.54
N GLU A 167 3.92 -12.64 1.83
CA GLU A 167 3.96 -12.50 0.37
C GLU A 167 4.91 -13.55 -0.21
N LEU A 168 4.51 -14.80 -0.06
CA LEU A 168 5.26 -15.99 -0.51
C LEU A 168 4.31 -17.18 -0.72
N ASP A 169 4.78 -18.17 -1.46
CA ASP A 169 4.07 -19.42 -1.69
C ASP A 169 4.31 -20.40 -0.52
N LEU A 170 3.30 -20.56 0.33
CA LEU A 170 3.36 -21.45 1.50
C LEU A 170 3.60 -22.93 1.12
N ASN A 171 3.24 -23.33 -0.10
CA ASN A 171 3.46 -24.71 -0.56
C ASN A 171 4.94 -25.04 -0.84
N LYS A 172 5.80 -24.02 -0.86
CA LYS A 172 7.24 -24.16 -1.06
C LYS A 172 8.04 -24.17 0.24
N LEU A 173 7.37 -24.00 1.38
CA LEU A 173 8.01 -24.04 2.69
C LEU A 173 8.13 -25.48 3.19
N THR A 174 9.19 -25.73 3.98
CA THR A 174 9.34 -26.99 4.71
C THR A 174 8.36 -27.07 5.89
N ASP A 175 8.19 -28.24 6.46
CA ASP A 175 7.35 -28.42 7.65
C ASP A 175 7.85 -27.61 8.86
N GLU A 176 9.17 -27.46 9.00
CA GLU A 176 9.81 -26.63 10.02
C GLU A 176 9.51 -25.14 9.79
N GLU A 177 9.61 -24.66 8.54
CA GLU A 177 9.25 -23.29 8.18
C GLU A 177 7.76 -23.01 8.38
N ILE A 178 6.89 -23.96 8.07
CA ILE A 178 5.45 -23.85 8.37
C ILE A 178 5.18 -23.79 9.88
N ALA A 179 5.92 -24.56 10.69
CA ALA A 179 5.83 -24.46 12.14
C ALA A 179 6.26 -23.09 12.66
N GLU A 180 7.36 -22.53 12.10
CA GLU A 180 7.83 -21.17 12.41
C GLU A 180 6.80 -20.12 12.00
N VAL A 181 6.21 -20.19 10.80
CA VAL A 181 5.12 -19.30 10.36
C VAL A 181 3.94 -19.30 11.34
N LYS A 182 3.52 -20.49 11.81
CA LYS A 182 2.44 -20.59 12.81
C LYS A 182 2.81 -19.87 14.12
N ALA A 183 4.05 -20.04 14.59
CA ALA A 183 4.50 -19.36 15.81
C ALA A 183 4.56 -17.84 15.61
N GLN A 184 5.02 -17.36 14.45
CA GLN A 184 5.05 -15.95 14.10
C GLN A 184 3.63 -15.33 14.07
N ILE A 185 2.65 -16.04 13.54
CA ILE A 185 1.24 -15.59 13.52
C ILE A 185 0.69 -15.51 14.94
N ILE A 186 0.98 -16.49 15.80
CA ILE A 186 0.55 -16.48 17.20
C ILE A 186 1.15 -15.27 17.92
N PHE A 187 2.46 -15.06 17.78
CA PHE A 187 3.17 -13.90 18.32
C PHE A 187 2.51 -12.58 17.88
N MET A 188 2.27 -12.42 16.56
CA MET A 188 1.66 -11.18 16.06
C MET A 188 0.23 -10.98 16.56
N LYS A 189 -0.56 -12.05 16.73
CA LYS A 189 -1.91 -11.95 17.29
C LYS A 189 -1.88 -11.51 18.77
N GLU A 190 -0.89 -11.95 19.53
CA GLU A 190 -0.73 -11.59 20.96
C GLU A 190 -0.25 -10.15 21.14
N TYR A 191 0.74 -9.71 20.32
CA TYR A 191 1.42 -8.44 20.52
C TYR A 191 0.98 -7.32 19.56
N ARG A 192 0.03 -7.56 18.65
CA ARG A 192 -0.40 -6.59 17.64
C ARG A 192 -0.77 -5.23 18.20
N GLU A 193 -1.58 -5.21 19.25
CA GLU A 193 -2.02 -3.95 19.86
C GLU A 193 -0.84 -3.16 20.43
N LEU A 194 0.06 -3.84 21.12
CA LEU A 194 1.27 -3.21 21.66
C LEU A 194 2.17 -2.66 20.54
N ILE A 195 2.38 -3.43 19.48
CA ILE A 195 3.25 -3.02 18.37
C ILE A 195 2.65 -1.86 17.59
N GLN A 196 1.35 -1.88 17.30
CA GLN A 196 0.70 -0.89 16.45
C GLN A 196 0.28 0.38 17.18
N PHE A 197 -0.06 0.28 18.47
CA PHE A 197 -0.66 1.39 19.22
C PHE A 197 0.06 1.71 20.54
N GLY A 198 1.10 0.94 20.90
CA GLY A 198 1.92 1.20 22.07
C GLY A 198 2.77 2.48 21.92
N ASN A 199 3.16 3.06 23.05
CA ASN A 199 4.06 4.20 23.04
C ASN A 199 5.47 3.75 22.66
N ARG A 200 6.04 4.41 21.66
CA ARG A 200 7.43 4.19 21.24
C ARG A 200 8.35 5.09 22.05
N SER A 201 9.36 4.50 22.72
CA SER A 201 10.46 5.24 23.32
C SER A 201 11.78 4.86 22.64
N GLU A 202 12.61 5.86 22.33
CA GLU A 202 13.97 5.67 21.81
C GLU A 202 14.98 6.23 22.80
N GLU A 203 15.90 5.39 23.28
CA GLU A 203 17.09 5.86 23.99
C GLU A 203 18.21 6.13 22.98
N ARG A 204 18.56 7.40 22.78
CA ARG A 204 19.84 7.75 22.16
C ARG A 204 20.93 7.57 23.20
N ARG A 205 21.69 6.52 23.13
CA ARG A 205 23.01 6.50 23.80
C ARG A 205 23.92 7.48 23.05
N VAL A 206 24.07 8.67 23.61
CA VAL A 206 25.17 9.55 23.23
C VAL A 206 26.43 8.83 23.66
N GLY A 207 27.18 8.31 22.70
CA GLY A 207 28.46 7.67 22.97
C GLY A 207 29.39 8.62 23.71
N LYS A 208 30.00 8.10 24.78
CA LYS A 208 31.13 8.75 25.42
C LYS A 208 32.33 8.68 24.51
#